data_b6aef2637dc5cf03d5bec066d7aa0f8a
#
_entry.id   b6aef2637dc5cf03d5bec066d7aa0f8a
#
_cell.length_a   1.000
_cell.length_b   1.000
_cell.length_c   1.000
_cell.angle_alpha   90.00
_cell.angle_beta   90.00
_cell.angle_gamma   90.00
#
_symmetry.space_group_name_H-M   'P 1'
#
loop_
_entity.id
_entity.type
_entity.pdbx_description
1 polymer ?
#
loop_
_entity_poly.entity_id
_entity_poly.type
_entity_poly.pdbx_seq_one_letter_code
_entity_poly.pdbx_strand_id
1 'polypeptide(L)'
;MLKGFFKKLGSLWEPQYQSNRYRRPLRSLNKDTKQLIPTGTHQQLVSAGRWLFGNFAPVRGALLEQCTYSVQPFIPQYVGKDLDWGVRAESWLRDWHKIMDIQGRCDFEEFLYLSLLSIKRDGDVGVMLTNTAGGYPAVQLIPAHRIASRNQNANEHNGVISNKQGRAVSYMIDGERKVSARDMALCFFPEWSDQGRGITPLSAVTGDLQDIKELREYELNAQKAASSIALVE
;
A
#
# COMPACT_ATOMS: atom_id res chain seq x y z
N MET A 1 16.92 -22.87 -50.18
CA MET A 1 15.93 -21.78 -50.26
C MET A 1 14.60 -22.06 -49.49
N LEU A 2 14.09 -23.27 -49.49
CA LEU A 2 12.81 -23.65 -48.82
C LEU A 2 12.84 -23.54 -47.29
N LYS A 3 13.96 -23.84 -46.58
CA LYS A 3 14.04 -23.70 -45.11
C LYS A 3 13.91 -22.26 -44.58
N GLY A 4 14.31 -21.27 -45.38
CA GLY A 4 14.14 -19.85 -45.00
C GLY A 4 12.72 -19.33 -45.14
N PHE A 5 11.96 -19.91 -46.07
CA PHE A 5 10.55 -19.54 -46.33
C PHE A 5 9.64 -20.10 -45.23
N PHE A 6 9.87 -21.31 -44.75
CA PHE A 6 9.12 -21.90 -43.64
C PHE A 6 9.40 -21.22 -42.31
N LYS A 7 10.63 -20.70 -42.08
CA LYS A 7 10.95 -19.93 -40.89
C LYS A 7 10.25 -18.56 -40.86
N LYS A 8 9.97 -17.99 -42.04
CA LYS A 8 9.25 -16.73 -42.19
C LYS A 8 7.74 -16.91 -42.08
N LEU A 9 7.21 -18.10 -42.45
CA LEU A 9 5.78 -18.44 -42.26
C LEU A 9 5.46 -18.80 -40.80
N GLY A 10 6.39 -19.42 -40.06
CA GLY A 10 6.25 -19.70 -38.62
C GLY A 10 6.19 -18.44 -37.76
N SER A 11 6.81 -17.32 -38.22
CA SER A 11 6.71 -16.05 -37.51
C SER A 11 5.39 -15.31 -37.73
N LEU A 12 4.56 -15.75 -38.68
CA LEU A 12 3.21 -15.21 -38.96
C LEU A 12 2.12 -15.89 -38.12
N TRP A 13 2.47 -16.99 -37.41
CA TRP A 13 1.57 -17.73 -36.52
C TRP A 13 2.05 -17.63 -35.07
N GLU A 14 2.30 -16.42 -34.61
CA GLU A 14 2.36 -16.20 -33.17
C GLU A 14 0.94 -16.34 -32.61
N PRO A 15 0.75 -17.16 -31.58
CA PRO A 15 -0.57 -17.36 -31.01
C PRO A 15 -1.14 -16.01 -30.55
N GLN A 16 -2.40 -15.75 -30.93
CA GLN A 16 -3.13 -14.50 -30.61
C GLN A 16 -3.23 -14.18 -29.13
N TYR A 17 -2.80 -15.08 -28.26
CA TYR A 17 -2.69 -14.91 -26.81
C TYR A 17 -1.46 -14.11 -26.36
N GLN A 18 -0.48 -13.87 -27.21
CA GLN A 18 0.51 -12.85 -26.95
C GLN A 18 -0.11 -11.49 -27.27
N SER A 19 -0.77 -10.96 -26.30
CA SER A 19 -1.42 -9.67 -26.38
C SER A 19 -0.44 -8.60 -26.87
N ASN A 20 -0.64 -8.13 -28.06
CA ASN A 20 -0.25 -6.85 -28.60
C ASN A 20 0.98 -6.77 -29.47
N ARG A 21 0.71 -6.46 -30.73
CA ARG A 21 1.65 -5.96 -31.73
C ARG A 21 2.41 -4.69 -31.30
N TYR A 22 2.00 -4.05 -30.22
CA TYR A 22 2.54 -2.78 -29.71
C TYR A 22 3.08 -2.84 -28.29
N ARG A 23 3.03 -4.01 -27.62
CA ARG A 23 3.49 -4.12 -26.23
C ARG A 23 4.86 -4.78 -26.18
N ARG A 24 5.69 -4.27 -25.26
CA ARG A 24 6.95 -4.89 -24.90
C ARG A 24 6.68 -6.32 -24.43
N PRO A 25 7.55 -7.30 -24.76
CA PRO A 25 7.38 -8.67 -24.29
C PRO A 25 7.24 -8.68 -22.76
N LEU A 26 6.31 -9.51 -22.28
CA LEU A 26 6.13 -9.71 -20.85
C LEU A 26 7.47 -10.13 -20.23
N ARG A 27 7.93 -9.40 -19.24
CA ARG A 27 9.13 -9.76 -18.52
C ARG A 27 8.83 -11.00 -17.67
N SER A 28 9.79 -11.93 -17.62
CA SER A 28 9.71 -13.06 -16.70
C SER A 28 9.64 -12.55 -15.26
N LEU A 29 8.58 -12.90 -14.54
CA LEU A 29 8.40 -12.62 -13.11
C LEU A 29 8.91 -13.77 -12.23
N ASN A 30 9.70 -14.68 -12.76
CA ASN A 30 10.24 -15.85 -12.06
C ASN A 30 11.41 -15.42 -11.13
N LYS A 31 11.10 -14.57 -10.18
CA LYS A 31 12.05 -13.94 -9.23
C LYS A 31 11.36 -13.73 -7.89
N ASP A 32 12.16 -13.76 -6.82
CA ASP A 32 11.67 -13.41 -5.48
C ASP A 32 11.15 -11.97 -5.44
N THR A 33 10.18 -11.70 -4.56
CA THR A 33 9.58 -10.37 -4.40
C THR A 33 10.63 -9.29 -4.11
N LYS A 34 11.69 -9.62 -3.39
CA LYS A 34 12.83 -8.73 -3.14
C LYS A 34 13.54 -8.25 -4.42
N GLN A 35 13.58 -9.10 -5.44
CA GLN A 35 14.20 -8.78 -6.73
C GLN A 35 13.23 -8.06 -7.67
N LEU A 36 11.94 -8.36 -7.55
CA LEU A 36 10.89 -7.69 -8.33
C LEU A 36 10.69 -6.25 -7.89
N ILE A 37 10.79 -5.99 -6.59
CA ILE A 37 10.56 -4.68 -5.97
C ILE A 37 11.80 -4.26 -5.18
N PRO A 38 12.88 -3.83 -5.86
CA PRO A 38 14.05 -3.25 -5.20
C PRO A 38 13.67 -1.97 -4.47
N THR A 39 14.51 -1.52 -3.56
CA THR A 39 14.23 -0.40 -2.63
C THR A 39 13.74 0.86 -3.34
N GLY A 40 14.38 1.27 -4.41
CA GLY A 40 13.95 2.45 -5.17
C GLY A 40 12.56 2.30 -5.78
N THR A 41 12.24 1.12 -6.28
CA THR A 41 10.92 0.80 -6.85
C THR A 41 9.82 0.85 -5.80
N HIS A 42 10.06 0.30 -4.60
CA HIS A 42 9.07 0.36 -3.51
C HIS A 42 8.72 1.81 -3.14
N GLN A 43 9.73 2.67 -2.97
CA GLN A 43 9.51 4.09 -2.68
C GLN A 43 8.76 4.81 -3.80
N GLN A 44 9.06 4.48 -5.07
CA GLN A 44 8.33 5.02 -6.21
C GLN A 44 6.85 4.60 -6.21
N LEU A 45 6.54 3.34 -5.87
CA LEU A 45 5.17 2.86 -5.75
C LEU A 45 4.39 3.59 -4.65
N VAL A 46 5.00 3.78 -3.48
CA VAL A 46 4.41 4.57 -2.39
C VAL A 46 4.16 6.02 -2.84
N SER A 47 5.13 6.63 -3.52
CA SER A 47 5.00 8.00 -4.03
C SER A 47 3.89 8.12 -5.08
N ALA A 48 3.83 7.17 -6.02
CA ALA A 48 2.79 7.13 -7.06
C ALA A 48 1.39 6.95 -6.45
N GLY A 49 1.22 6.03 -5.49
CA GLY A 49 -0.06 5.84 -4.79
C GLY A 49 -0.54 7.10 -4.09
N ARG A 50 0.36 7.81 -3.41
CA ARG A 50 0.06 9.09 -2.76
C ARG A 50 -0.28 10.19 -3.75
N TRP A 51 0.46 10.26 -4.85
CA TRP A 51 0.18 11.24 -5.90
C TRP A 51 -1.19 11.01 -6.53
N LEU A 52 -1.53 9.77 -6.86
CA LEU A 52 -2.85 9.41 -7.39
C LEU A 52 -3.96 9.76 -6.39
N PHE A 53 -3.79 9.43 -5.11
CA PHE A 53 -4.74 9.77 -4.07
C PHE A 53 -4.94 11.28 -3.90
N GLY A 54 -3.87 12.05 -4.01
CA GLY A 54 -3.91 13.52 -3.87
C GLY A 54 -4.46 14.26 -5.09
N ASN A 55 -4.24 13.72 -6.30
CA ASN A 55 -4.44 14.45 -7.56
C ASN A 55 -5.50 13.85 -8.49
N PHE A 56 -6.06 12.68 -8.18
CA PHE A 56 -7.05 12.01 -9.01
C PHE A 56 -8.30 11.66 -8.20
N ALA A 57 -9.32 12.51 -8.32
CA ALA A 57 -10.53 12.43 -7.51
C ALA A 57 -11.24 11.06 -7.53
N PRO A 58 -11.36 10.34 -8.67
CA PRO A 58 -11.96 9.00 -8.70
C PRO A 58 -11.23 7.98 -7.83
N VAL A 59 -9.88 7.99 -7.84
CA VAL A 59 -9.07 7.10 -6.99
C VAL A 59 -9.27 7.45 -5.51
N ARG A 60 -9.22 8.75 -5.19
CA ARG A 60 -9.45 9.21 -3.83
C ARG A 60 -10.83 8.77 -3.32
N GLY A 61 -11.87 9.03 -4.10
CA GLY A 61 -13.25 8.65 -3.75
C GLY A 61 -13.40 7.15 -3.51
N ALA A 62 -12.90 6.33 -4.44
CA ALA A 62 -12.96 4.87 -4.32
C ALA A 62 -12.24 4.33 -3.07
N LEU A 63 -11.06 4.86 -2.75
CA LEU A 63 -10.31 4.41 -1.57
C LEU A 63 -11.00 4.85 -0.25
N LEU A 64 -11.49 6.07 -0.17
CA LEU A 64 -12.21 6.57 1.01
C LEU A 64 -13.49 5.78 1.23
N GLU A 65 -14.27 5.54 0.17
CA GLU A 65 -15.51 4.77 0.22
C GLU A 65 -15.25 3.33 0.68
N GLN A 66 -14.25 2.65 0.09
CA GLN A 66 -13.83 1.32 0.52
C GLN A 66 -13.49 1.28 2.02
N CYS A 67 -12.70 2.25 2.51
CA CYS A 67 -12.31 2.30 3.92
C CYS A 67 -13.52 2.55 4.83
N THR A 68 -14.42 3.44 4.44
CA THR A 68 -15.63 3.75 5.22
C THR A 68 -16.54 2.54 5.37
N TYR A 69 -16.74 1.75 4.30
CA TYR A 69 -17.56 0.54 4.38
C TYR A 69 -16.88 -0.65 5.05
N SER A 70 -15.54 -0.66 5.10
CA SER A 70 -14.80 -1.79 5.67
C SER A 70 -14.57 -1.66 7.17
N VAL A 71 -14.52 -0.44 7.70
CA VAL A 71 -14.30 -0.20 9.12
C VAL A 71 -15.65 -0.15 9.81
N GLN A 72 -15.88 -1.10 10.73
CA GLN A 72 -17.08 -1.20 11.53
C GLN A 72 -16.74 -0.89 12.99
N PRO A 73 -17.70 -0.40 13.79
CA PRO A 73 -17.51 -0.21 15.22
C PRO A 73 -17.05 -1.51 15.90
N PHE A 74 -15.98 -1.43 16.65
CA PHE A 74 -15.45 -2.56 17.41
C PHE A 74 -15.95 -2.50 18.85
N ILE A 75 -16.88 -3.38 19.19
CA ILE A 75 -17.47 -3.46 20.53
C ILE A 75 -17.01 -4.77 21.17
N PRO A 76 -15.96 -4.74 22.02
CA PRO A 76 -15.50 -5.93 22.71
C PRO A 76 -16.52 -6.38 23.77
N GLN A 77 -16.73 -7.69 23.86
CA GLN A 77 -17.61 -8.31 24.85
C GLN A 77 -16.84 -9.40 25.59
N TYR A 78 -16.93 -9.39 26.90
CA TYR A 78 -16.36 -10.42 27.77
C TYR A 78 -17.26 -11.65 27.80
N VAL A 79 -16.69 -12.84 27.57
CA VAL A 79 -17.42 -14.12 27.52
C VAL A 79 -17.01 -15.06 28.68
N GLY A 80 -16.26 -14.56 29.67
CA GLY A 80 -15.79 -15.36 30.79
C GLY A 80 -16.79 -15.51 31.92
N LYS A 81 -16.36 -16.17 33.01
CA LYS A 81 -17.21 -16.47 34.17
C LYS A 81 -17.30 -15.32 35.17
N ASP A 82 -16.31 -14.45 35.24
CA ASP A 82 -16.27 -13.33 36.18
C ASP A 82 -16.88 -12.08 35.52
N LEU A 83 -18.18 -11.93 35.72
CA LEU A 83 -18.95 -10.84 35.12
C LEU A 83 -18.52 -9.46 35.63
N ASP A 84 -18.15 -9.33 36.91
CA ASP A 84 -17.73 -8.05 37.49
C ASP A 84 -16.40 -7.61 36.92
N TRP A 85 -15.47 -8.54 36.73
CA TRP A 85 -14.22 -8.25 36.02
C TRP A 85 -14.48 -7.87 34.55
N GLY A 86 -15.39 -8.59 33.91
CA GLY A 86 -15.78 -8.33 32.52
C GLY A 86 -16.27 -6.91 32.30
N VAL A 87 -17.20 -6.44 33.12
CA VAL A 87 -17.74 -5.07 33.06
C VAL A 87 -16.64 -4.02 33.23
N ARG A 88 -15.72 -4.23 34.20
CA ARG A 88 -14.59 -3.31 34.40
C ARG A 88 -13.62 -3.31 33.23
N ALA A 89 -13.31 -4.49 32.68
CA ALA A 89 -12.40 -4.62 31.53
C ALA A 89 -12.97 -3.97 30.27
N GLU A 90 -14.27 -4.18 29.99
CA GLU A 90 -14.95 -3.55 28.86
C GLU A 90 -15.00 -2.02 28.99
N SER A 91 -15.28 -1.51 30.19
CA SER A 91 -15.28 -0.07 30.45
C SER A 91 -13.89 0.52 30.25
N TRP A 92 -12.86 -0.13 30.82
CA TRP A 92 -11.48 0.31 30.65
C TRP A 92 -11.07 0.32 29.18
N LEU A 93 -11.42 -0.71 28.42
CA LEU A 93 -11.09 -0.81 27.00
C LEU A 93 -11.79 0.27 26.16
N ARG A 94 -13.06 0.56 26.45
CA ARG A 94 -13.79 1.68 25.81
C ARG A 94 -13.14 3.04 26.06
N ASP A 95 -12.66 3.26 27.28
CA ASP A 95 -11.98 4.51 27.62
C ASP A 95 -10.57 4.56 26.99
N TRP A 96 -9.87 3.42 26.96
CA TRP A 96 -8.58 3.31 26.28
C TRP A 96 -8.70 3.56 24.78
N HIS A 97 -9.75 3.09 24.11
CA HIS A 97 -10.00 3.34 22.68
C HIS A 97 -9.98 4.83 22.32
N LYS A 98 -10.38 5.71 23.23
CA LYS A 98 -10.41 7.16 23.01
C LYS A 98 -9.05 7.83 23.09
N ILE A 99 -8.08 7.20 23.78
CA ILE A 99 -6.79 7.80 24.13
C ILE A 99 -5.60 6.96 23.67
N MET A 100 -5.82 5.91 22.90
CA MET A 100 -4.79 4.94 22.51
C MET A 100 -3.71 5.50 21.58
N ASP A 101 -4.05 6.51 20.75
CA ASP A 101 -3.06 7.16 19.89
C ASP A 101 -2.12 8.03 20.70
N ILE A 102 -0.82 7.71 20.68
CA ILE A 102 0.20 8.51 21.40
C ILE A 102 0.25 9.96 20.95
N GLN A 103 -0.21 10.25 19.75
CA GLN A 103 -0.28 11.61 19.20
C GLN A 103 -1.59 12.31 19.53
N GLY A 104 -2.56 11.60 20.13
CA GLY A 104 -3.85 12.14 20.52
C GLY A 104 -4.69 12.69 19.37
N ARG A 105 -4.56 12.14 18.16
CA ARG A 105 -5.24 12.63 16.95
C ARG A 105 -6.45 11.82 16.55
N CYS A 106 -6.50 10.56 16.94
CA CYS A 106 -7.56 9.64 16.54
C CYS A 106 -7.95 8.70 17.66
N ASP A 107 -9.19 8.28 17.67
CA ASP A 107 -9.69 7.17 18.44
C ASP A 107 -9.38 5.82 17.75
N PHE A 108 -9.88 4.72 18.30
CA PHE A 108 -9.61 3.38 17.77
C PHE A 108 -10.22 3.16 16.37
N GLU A 109 -11.41 3.66 16.12
CA GLU A 109 -12.09 3.50 14.82
C GLU A 109 -11.40 4.32 13.74
N GLU A 110 -11.06 5.56 14.04
CA GLU A 110 -10.28 6.42 13.17
C GLU A 110 -8.87 5.84 12.91
N PHE A 111 -8.26 5.22 13.93
CA PHE A 111 -6.98 4.53 13.80
C PHE A 111 -7.07 3.34 12.84
N LEU A 112 -8.12 2.52 12.94
CA LEU A 112 -8.35 1.41 12.01
C LEU A 112 -8.59 1.94 10.59
N TYR A 113 -9.39 2.99 10.45
CA TYR A 113 -9.63 3.65 9.18
C TYR A 113 -8.34 4.17 8.53
N LEU A 114 -7.53 4.90 9.27
CA LEU A 114 -6.25 5.42 8.80
C LEU A 114 -5.24 4.30 8.47
N SER A 115 -5.26 3.21 9.23
CA SER A 115 -4.44 2.04 8.96
C SER A 115 -4.83 1.39 7.64
N LEU A 116 -6.11 1.15 7.41
CA LEU A 116 -6.63 0.56 6.18
C LEU A 116 -6.37 1.47 4.97
N LEU A 117 -6.62 2.77 5.12
CA LEU A 117 -6.35 3.76 4.08
C LEU A 117 -4.85 3.79 3.72
N SER A 118 -3.97 3.71 4.72
CA SER A 118 -2.52 3.65 4.49
C SER A 118 -2.12 2.38 3.74
N ILE A 119 -2.67 1.23 4.09
CA ILE A 119 -2.42 -0.04 3.38
C ILE A 119 -2.89 0.06 1.92
N LYS A 120 -4.08 0.58 1.67
CA LYS A 120 -4.64 0.71 0.32
C LYS A 120 -3.88 1.73 -0.53
N ARG A 121 -3.48 2.86 0.04
CA ARG A 121 -2.80 3.94 -0.67
C ARG A 121 -1.30 3.70 -0.82
N ASP A 122 -0.63 3.31 0.29
CA ASP A 122 0.82 3.25 0.39
C ASP A 122 1.36 1.80 0.27
N GLY A 123 0.49 0.79 0.47
CA GLY A 123 0.82 -0.64 0.47
C GLY A 123 0.93 -1.23 1.87
N ASP A 124 1.52 -0.53 2.81
CA ASP A 124 1.67 -0.97 4.20
C ASP A 124 1.63 0.19 5.20
N VAL A 125 1.55 -0.18 6.48
CA VAL A 125 1.66 0.74 7.61
C VAL A 125 2.29 0.03 8.80
N GLY A 126 3.18 0.69 9.51
CA GLY A 126 3.71 0.22 10.79
C GLY A 126 2.80 0.62 11.95
N VAL A 127 2.52 -0.31 12.84
CA VAL A 127 1.86 -0.07 14.12
C VAL A 127 2.87 -0.28 15.22
N MET A 128 3.36 0.80 15.81
CA MET A 128 4.34 0.74 16.88
C MET A 128 3.63 0.76 18.23
N LEU A 129 3.95 -0.21 19.07
CA LEU A 129 3.51 -0.28 20.45
C LEU A 129 4.40 0.63 21.31
N THR A 130 3.80 1.42 22.16
CA THR A 130 4.49 2.38 23.03
C THR A 130 3.68 2.60 24.30
N ASN A 131 4.18 3.45 25.18
CA ASN A 131 3.47 3.86 26.37
C ASN A 131 3.38 5.39 26.43
N THR A 132 2.30 5.90 26.98
CA THR A 132 2.17 7.31 27.34
C THR A 132 3.13 7.67 28.47
N ALA A 133 3.33 8.96 28.73
CA ALA A 133 4.13 9.43 29.87
C ALA A 133 3.59 8.93 31.23
N GLY A 134 2.29 8.62 31.32
CA GLY A 134 1.65 8.01 32.50
C GLY A 134 1.76 6.48 32.57
N GLY A 135 2.50 5.83 31.65
CA GLY A 135 2.69 4.39 31.64
C GLY A 135 1.52 3.58 31.02
N TYR A 136 0.51 4.23 30.48
CA TYR A 136 -0.60 3.54 29.81
C TYR A 136 -0.18 3.07 28.41
N PRO A 137 -0.65 1.87 27.97
CA PRO A 137 -0.39 1.37 26.64
C PRO A 137 -0.89 2.37 25.57
N ALA A 138 -0.08 2.59 24.56
CA ALA A 138 -0.44 3.45 23.44
C ALA A 138 0.10 2.87 22.13
N VAL A 139 -0.42 3.31 21.00
CA VAL A 139 0.03 2.92 19.67
C VAL A 139 0.39 4.15 18.85
N GLN A 140 1.22 3.94 17.84
CA GLN A 140 1.59 4.97 16.86
C GLN A 140 1.58 4.38 15.46
N LEU A 141 0.92 5.06 14.52
CA LEU A 141 1.04 4.73 13.10
C LEU A 141 2.36 5.26 12.53
N ILE A 142 3.09 4.37 11.88
CA ILE A 142 4.32 4.70 11.15
C ILE A 142 4.04 4.57 9.66
N PRO A 143 4.01 5.66 8.90
CA PRO A 143 3.74 5.63 7.47
C PRO A 143 4.79 4.82 6.69
N ALA A 144 4.36 4.16 5.61
CA ALA A 144 5.18 3.29 4.76
C ALA A 144 6.52 3.90 4.33
N HIS A 145 6.52 5.21 3.95
CA HIS A 145 7.72 5.90 3.48
C HIS A 145 8.79 6.11 4.55
N ARG A 146 8.41 6.08 5.84
CA ARG A 146 9.35 6.19 6.97
C ARG A 146 10.02 4.86 7.29
N ILE A 147 9.44 3.74 6.86
CA ILE A 147 10.04 2.41 7.01
C ILE A 147 10.97 2.22 5.82
N ALA A 148 12.22 2.64 5.98
CA ALA A 148 13.20 2.71 4.90
C ALA A 148 14.61 2.43 5.43
N SER A 149 15.46 1.86 4.58
CA SER A 149 16.87 1.61 4.84
C SER A 149 17.72 2.68 4.19
N ARG A 150 18.76 3.17 4.86
CA ARG A 150 19.83 3.94 4.23
C ARG A 150 20.83 3.05 3.51
N ASN A 151 21.18 1.93 4.12
CA ASN A 151 22.13 0.96 3.60
C ASN A 151 21.46 -0.39 3.45
N GLN A 152 21.58 -1.02 2.29
CA GLN A 152 21.07 -2.37 2.07
C GLN A 152 22.12 -3.38 2.50
N ASN A 153 21.79 -4.17 3.50
CA ASN A 153 22.55 -5.36 3.88
C ASN A 153 21.83 -6.62 3.37
N ALA A 154 22.51 -7.73 3.25
CA ALA A 154 21.95 -8.99 2.74
C ALA A 154 20.64 -9.43 3.43
N ASN A 155 20.46 -9.06 4.71
CA ASN A 155 19.30 -9.40 5.53
C ASN A 155 18.29 -8.24 5.66
N GLU A 156 18.56 -7.09 5.06
CA GLU A 156 17.73 -5.89 5.14
C GLU A 156 17.19 -5.53 3.76
N HIS A 157 15.87 -5.40 3.67
CA HIS A 157 15.21 -5.03 2.43
C HIS A 157 14.06 -4.06 2.72
N ASN A 158 14.12 -2.88 2.12
CA ASN A 158 13.09 -1.84 2.25
C ASN A 158 12.74 -1.51 3.71
N GLY A 159 13.74 -1.46 4.61
CA GLY A 159 13.56 -1.16 6.02
C GLY A 159 13.10 -2.34 6.87
N VAL A 160 12.98 -3.54 6.31
CA VAL A 160 12.67 -4.77 7.05
C VAL A 160 13.92 -5.61 7.18
N ILE A 161 14.33 -5.91 8.40
CA ILE A 161 15.44 -6.81 8.72
C ILE A 161 14.85 -8.18 9.05
N SER A 162 15.20 -9.18 8.24
CA SER A 162 14.68 -10.55 8.34
C SER A 162 15.76 -11.53 8.79
N ASN A 163 15.34 -12.62 9.44
CA ASN A 163 16.21 -13.77 9.71
C ASN A 163 16.36 -14.64 8.45
N LYS A 164 17.11 -15.75 8.56
CA LYS A 164 17.34 -16.71 7.47
C LYS A 164 16.06 -17.37 6.95
N GLN A 165 15.01 -17.45 7.77
CA GLN A 165 13.70 -18.02 7.42
C GLN A 165 12.73 -16.98 6.83
N GLY A 166 13.18 -15.72 6.64
CA GLY A 166 12.34 -14.64 6.11
C GLY A 166 11.47 -13.94 7.16
N ARG A 167 11.51 -14.34 8.44
CA ARG A 167 10.74 -13.68 9.49
C ARG A 167 11.35 -12.32 9.83
N ALA A 168 10.54 -11.28 9.88
CA ALA A 168 10.96 -9.95 10.34
C ALA A 168 11.42 -10.01 11.80
N VAL A 169 12.59 -9.46 12.07
CA VAL A 169 13.21 -9.36 13.40
C VAL A 169 13.20 -7.92 13.91
N SER A 170 13.36 -6.97 12.99
CA SER A 170 13.31 -5.54 13.30
C SER A 170 13.03 -4.72 12.06
N TYR A 171 12.66 -3.47 12.28
CA TYR A 171 12.35 -2.49 11.26
C TYR A 171 13.24 -1.27 11.40
N MET A 172 13.62 -0.66 10.28
CA MET A 172 14.35 0.60 10.24
C MET A 172 13.38 1.74 9.94
N ILE A 173 13.35 2.73 10.83
CA ILE A 173 12.53 3.93 10.68
C ILE A 173 13.45 5.08 10.33
N ASP A 174 13.08 5.83 9.26
CA ASP A 174 13.83 6.97 8.71
C ASP A 174 15.30 6.64 8.35
N GLY A 175 15.62 5.35 8.20
CA GLY A 175 16.97 4.86 7.93
C GLY A 175 17.95 4.97 9.10
N GLU A 176 17.49 5.32 10.30
CA GLU A 176 18.33 5.56 11.47
C GLU A 176 17.91 4.73 12.68
N ARG A 177 16.63 4.75 13.01
CA ARG A 177 16.10 4.12 14.20
C ARG A 177 15.73 2.67 13.94
N LYS A 178 16.40 1.74 14.60
CA LYS A 178 16.04 0.32 14.58
C LYS A 178 15.02 0.02 15.67
N VAL A 179 13.87 -0.55 15.28
CA VAL A 179 12.78 -0.96 16.18
C VAL A 179 12.60 -2.47 16.09
N SER A 180 12.46 -3.13 17.24
CA SER A 180 12.22 -4.58 17.30
C SER A 180 10.86 -4.94 16.72
N ALA A 181 10.76 -6.09 16.03
CA ALA A 181 9.48 -6.64 15.59
C ALA A 181 8.58 -7.12 16.76
N ARG A 182 9.04 -7.04 18.01
CA ARG A 182 8.20 -7.21 19.20
C ARG A 182 7.42 -5.94 19.53
N ASP A 183 8.01 -4.78 19.22
CA ASP A 183 7.48 -3.48 19.59
C ASP A 183 6.76 -2.80 18.42
N MET A 184 6.81 -3.40 17.23
CA MET A 184 6.16 -2.88 16.02
C MET A 184 5.66 -4.01 15.15
N ALA A 185 4.41 -3.91 14.70
CA ALA A 185 3.83 -4.75 13.66
C ALA A 185 3.82 -4.00 12.33
N LEU A 186 4.16 -4.70 11.25
CA LEU A 186 3.98 -4.19 9.89
C LEU A 186 2.72 -4.81 9.29
N CYS A 187 1.72 -3.98 9.02
CA CYS A 187 0.42 -4.40 8.51
C CYS A 187 0.32 -4.15 7.01
N PHE A 188 0.00 -5.19 6.25
CA PHE A 188 -0.24 -5.14 4.80
C PHE A 188 -1.05 -6.36 4.34
N PHE A 189 -1.58 -6.33 3.13
CA PHE A 189 -2.19 -7.49 2.50
C PHE A 189 -1.13 -8.24 1.68
N PRO A 190 -0.76 -9.47 2.08
CA PRO A 190 0.22 -10.24 1.33
C PRO A 190 -0.39 -10.77 0.03
N GLU A 191 0.29 -10.52 -1.09
CA GLU A 191 -0.05 -11.05 -2.42
C GLU A 191 0.91 -12.20 -2.82
N TRP A 192 2.10 -12.23 -2.21
CA TRP A 192 3.15 -13.21 -2.49
C TRP A 192 3.64 -13.85 -1.20
N SER A 193 3.98 -15.14 -1.27
CA SER A 193 4.41 -15.92 -0.09
C SER A 193 5.73 -15.45 0.54
N ASP A 194 6.58 -14.79 -0.23
CA ASP A 194 7.90 -14.27 0.17
C ASP A 194 7.90 -12.75 0.41
N GLN A 195 6.73 -12.14 0.44
CA GLN A 195 6.56 -10.69 0.55
C GLN A 195 6.92 -10.16 1.93
N GLY A 196 7.89 -9.28 1.98
CA GLY A 196 8.33 -8.61 3.23
C GLY A 196 7.78 -7.20 3.43
N ARG A 197 7.23 -6.56 2.39
CA ARG A 197 6.64 -5.22 2.39
C ARG A 197 5.34 -5.21 1.61
N GLY A 198 4.41 -4.38 2.03
CA GLY A 198 3.17 -4.18 1.31
C GLY A 198 3.36 -3.49 -0.05
N ILE A 199 2.49 -3.83 -0.99
CA ILE A 199 2.42 -3.23 -2.33
C ILE A 199 1.05 -2.58 -2.43
N THR A 200 1.01 -1.32 -2.83
CA THR A 200 -0.28 -0.67 -3.05
C THR A 200 -1.01 -1.31 -4.24
N PRO A 201 -2.30 -1.64 -4.12
CA PRO A 201 -3.10 -2.13 -5.24
C PRO A 201 -3.16 -1.14 -6.41
N LEU A 202 -2.87 0.14 -6.17
CA LEU A 202 -2.76 1.16 -7.22
C LEU A 202 -1.58 0.92 -8.15
N SER A 203 -0.58 0.12 -7.74
CA SER A 203 0.62 -0.17 -8.56
C SER A 203 0.27 -0.81 -9.91
N ALA A 204 -0.74 -1.68 -9.94
CA ALA A 204 -1.16 -2.39 -11.14
C ALA A 204 -1.86 -1.47 -12.17
N VAL A 205 -2.47 -0.39 -11.70
CA VAL A 205 -3.31 0.50 -12.53
C VAL A 205 -2.71 1.89 -12.71
N THR A 206 -1.53 2.16 -12.15
CA THR A 206 -0.90 3.49 -12.18
C THR A 206 -0.72 4.02 -13.61
N GLY A 207 -0.26 3.20 -14.54
CA GLY A 207 -0.07 3.58 -15.94
C GLY A 207 -1.40 3.92 -16.60
N ASP A 208 -2.39 3.03 -16.50
CA ASP A 208 -3.70 3.22 -17.11
C ASP A 208 -4.43 4.47 -16.56
N LEU A 209 -4.27 4.75 -15.25
CA LEU A 209 -4.86 5.94 -14.63
C LEU A 209 -4.18 7.24 -15.09
N GLN A 210 -2.89 7.21 -15.37
CA GLN A 210 -2.18 8.35 -15.95
C GLN A 210 -2.67 8.61 -17.37
N ASP A 211 -2.77 7.57 -18.19
CA ASP A 211 -3.28 7.67 -19.58
C ASP A 211 -4.73 8.20 -19.60
N ILE A 212 -5.60 7.74 -18.71
CA ILE A 212 -6.97 8.25 -18.56
C ILE A 212 -6.98 9.73 -18.20
N LYS A 213 -6.09 10.16 -17.31
CA LYS A 213 -6.00 11.57 -16.93
C LYS A 213 -5.56 12.44 -18.09
N GLU A 214 -4.54 12.03 -18.84
CA GLU A 214 -4.07 12.73 -20.03
C GLU A 214 -5.16 12.81 -21.10
N LEU A 215 -5.86 11.70 -21.35
CA LEU A 215 -6.98 11.68 -22.30
C LEU A 215 -8.06 12.72 -21.95
N ARG A 216 -8.45 12.79 -20.67
CA ARG A 216 -9.41 13.80 -20.21
C ARG A 216 -8.91 15.23 -20.42
N GLU A 217 -7.63 15.49 -20.19
CA GLU A 217 -7.03 16.81 -20.42
C GLU A 217 -7.06 17.17 -21.91
N TYR A 218 -6.76 16.21 -22.81
CA TYR A 218 -6.85 16.43 -24.25
C TYR A 218 -8.30 16.67 -24.72
N GLU A 219 -9.27 15.91 -24.24
CA GLU A 219 -10.69 16.10 -24.54
C GLU A 219 -11.18 17.49 -24.10
N LEU A 220 -10.84 17.91 -22.89
CA LEU A 220 -11.19 19.24 -22.37
C LEU A 220 -10.57 20.36 -23.22
N ASN A 221 -9.32 20.20 -23.63
CA ASN A 221 -8.64 21.18 -24.48
C ASN A 221 -9.26 21.23 -25.89
N ALA A 222 -9.61 20.09 -26.45
CA ALA A 222 -10.30 20.00 -27.74
C ALA A 222 -11.68 20.69 -27.69
N GLN A 223 -12.44 20.44 -26.60
CA GLN A 223 -13.75 21.10 -26.42
C GLN A 223 -13.62 22.62 -26.24
N LYS A 224 -12.62 23.09 -25.51
CA LYS A 224 -12.34 24.54 -25.35
C LYS A 224 -11.97 25.17 -26.69
N ALA A 225 -11.13 24.50 -27.49
CA ALA A 225 -10.75 24.98 -28.79
C ALA A 225 -11.98 25.04 -29.78
N ALA A 226 -12.80 23.99 -29.77
CA ALA A 226 -14.02 23.95 -30.57
C ALA A 226 -15.02 25.07 -30.18
N SER A 227 -15.19 25.30 -28.88
CA SER A 227 -16.05 26.38 -28.38
C SER A 227 -15.54 27.77 -28.75
N SER A 228 -14.23 28.00 -28.81
CA SER A 228 -13.66 29.28 -29.21
C SER A 228 -13.79 29.55 -30.68
N ILE A 229 -13.77 28.52 -31.52
CA ILE A 229 -14.01 28.66 -32.99
C ILE A 229 -15.47 29.01 -33.25
N ALA A 230 -16.43 28.39 -32.55
CA ALA A 230 -17.86 28.66 -32.71
C ALA A 230 -18.28 30.10 -32.32
N LEU A 231 -17.45 30.81 -31.55
CA LEU A 231 -17.71 32.21 -31.15
C LEU A 231 -17.18 33.24 -32.16
N VAL A 232 -16.47 32.82 -33.21
CA VAL A 232 -15.86 33.71 -34.21
C VAL A 232 -16.67 33.75 -35.51
N GLU A 233 -17.65 32.87 -35.71
CA GLU A 233 -18.66 32.92 -36.79
C GLU A 233 -19.87 33.78 -36.38
#